data_3670d8bdee62073017f7c8b168427581
#
_entry.id   3670d8bdee62073017f7c8b168427581
#
_cell.length_a   1.000
_cell.length_b   1.000
_cell.length_c   1.000
_cell.angle_alpha   90.00
_cell.angle_beta   90.00
_cell.angle_gamma   90.00
#
_symmetry.space_group_name_H-M   'P 1'
#
loop_
_entity.id
_entity.type
_entity.pdbx_description
1 polymer ?
#
loop_
_entity_poly.entity_id
_entity_poly.type
_entity_poly.pdbx_seq_one_letter_code
_entity_poly.pdbx_strand_id
1 'polypeptide(L)'
;MRQSLRSVYPELFSVLATPKQEELIAQPYRQGGKEDAEKFFLKGMTKAIGNIAAQTQSDYPVTIYYAFRQSEIEKEGISSTGWATFIQSILDSGFSVVGTWPMRTEKPGRMISIGSNALANSVVLVCRKRSVEAETLTRAEFIRALKRELPRAIAELQAANIAPADMPQSAIGPGMGVFSRYKAVLESDDRPMSVKTALQLINRELDEYLGGIEGEFDADTRFAITWFQQNGNGKGDYGVADNLARARGIAVESVKHAGIVESAAGKVRILTRDELAEDWEPESDGHLTVWECLQHLVKAHERDGISHDTAVLLKKIGSQAEAVKDLAYCLYDISANKRKDAKEATAYNALIADWAELTKAAAAIHDTSGDRQARMDI
;
A
#
# COMPACT_ATOMS: atom_id res chain seq x y z
N MET A 1 0.53 40.15 -1.48
CA MET A 1 -0.82 39.57 -1.51
C MET A 1 -1.82 40.37 -0.66
N ARG A 2 -1.63 40.55 0.68
CA ARG A 2 -2.58 41.28 1.53
C ARG A 2 -2.85 42.73 1.07
N GLN A 3 -1.80 43.50 0.77
CA GLN A 3 -1.96 44.88 0.29
C GLN A 3 -2.73 44.97 -1.02
N SER A 4 -2.48 44.03 -1.94
CA SER A 4 -3.12 43.98 -3.25
C SER A 4 -4.60 43.57 -3.20
N LEU A 5 -4.96 42.71 -2.23
CA LEU A 5 -6.31 42.16 -2.12
C LEU A 5 -7.23 42.97 -1.16
N ARG A 6 -6.65 43.83 -0.33
CA ARG A 6 -7.42 44.61 0.65
C ARG A 6 -8.46 45.55 0.02
N SER A 7 -8.16 46.10 -1.15
CA SER A 7 -9.10 46.97 -1.89
C SER A 7 -10.23 46.16 -2.55
N VAL A 8 -9.99 44.91 -2.87
CA VAL A 8 -10.97 44.01 -3.51
C VAL A 8 -11.86 43.31 -2.48
N TYR A 9 -11.26 42.91 -1.35
CA TYR A 9 -11.92 42.16 -0.27
C TYR A 9 -11.67 42.81 1.09
N PRO A 10 -12.21 44.05 1.34
CA PRO A 10 -11.90 44.81 2.54
C PRO A 10 -12.31 44.08 3.84
N GLU A 11 -13.41 43.34 3.82
CA GLU A 11 -13.93 42.64 4.98
C GLU A 11 -12.98 41.49 5.42
N LEU A 12 -12.42 40.73 4.45
CA LEU A 12 -11.48 39.64 4.73
C LEU A 12 -10.13 40.13 5.25
N PHE A 13 -9.77 41.37 4.95
CA PHE A 13 -8.47 41.96 5.30
C PHE A 13 -8.62 43.16 6.28
N SER A 14 -9.73 43.24 6.99
CA SER A 14 -10.04 44.30 7.96
C SER A 14 -9.07 44.32 9.14
N VAL A 15 -8.61 43.18 9.60
CA VAL A 15 -7.70 43.02 10.74
C VAL A 15 -6.28 42.64 10.30
N LEU A 16 -5.27 43.01 11.13
CA LEU A 16 -3.86 42.67 10.87
C LEU A 16 -3.55 41.18 11.03
N ALA A 17 -4.16 40.55 12.02
CA ALA A 17 -3.98 39.12 12.29
C ALA A 17 -4.91 38.26 11.42
N THR A 18 -4.46 37.09 11.06
CA THR A 18 -5.32 36.07 10.43
C THR A 18 -6.35 35.59 11.45
N PRO A 19 -7.66 35.48 11.13
CA PRO A 19 -8.70 35.02 12.05
C PRO A 19 -8.52 33.53 12.33
N LYS A 20 -7.75 33.23 13.37
CA LYS A 20 -7.38 31.84 13.73
C LYS A 20 -8.53 31.02 14.32
N GLN A 21 -9.54 31.67 14.88
CA GLN A 21 -10.69 30.98 15.50
C GLN A 21 -11.64 30.36 14.44
N GLU A 22 -11.69 30.95 13.27
CA GLU A 22 -12.54 30.50 12.15
C GLU A 22 -11.83 29.49 11.25
N GLU A 23 -10.54 29.26 11.47
CA GLU A 23 -9.74 28.31 10.70
C GLU A 23 -10.25 26.89 10.92
N LEU A 24 -10.61 26.19 9.83
CA LEU A 24 -11.13 24.83 9.86
C LEU A 24 -10.03 23.81 10.21
N ILE A 25 -9.70 23.73 11.48
CA ILE A 25 -8.73 22.80 12.05
C ILE A 25 -9.37 22.11 13.26
N ALA A 26 -9.30 20.78 13.30
CA ALA A 26 -9.79 19.99 14.44
C ALA A 26 -8.79 20.05 15.62
N GLN A 27 -8.70 21.19 16.29
CA GLN A 27 -7.81 21.38 17.45
C GLN A 27 -8.61 21.43 18.75
N PRO A 28 -8.52 20.40 19.64
CA PRO A 28 -9.31 20.30 20.85
C PRO A 28 -9.26 21.54 21.75
N TYR A 29 -8.07 22.13 21.93
CA TYR A 29 -7.89 23.30 22.81
C TYR A 29 -8.57 24.58 22.30
N ARG A 30 -8.88 24.67 21.00
CA ARG A 30 -9.60 25.81 20.41
C ARG A 30 -11.12 25.66 20.50
N GLN A 31 -11.60 24.44 20.56
CA GLN A 31 -13.03 24.12 20.42
C GLN A 31 -13.65 23.53 21.69
N GLY A 32 -12.92 23.54 22.81
CA GLY A 32 -13.44 23.06 24.10
C GLY A 32 -13.38 21.54 24.32
N GLY A 33 -12.81 20.77 23.38
CA GLY A 33 -12.63 19.34 23.50
C GLY A 33 -12.49 18.62 22.15
N LYS A 34 -12.17 17.32 22.18
CA LYS A 34 -11.96 16.52 20.97
C LYS A 34 -13.25 16.42 20.14
N GLU A 35 -14.37 16.09 20.79
CA GLU A 35 -15.65 15.94 20.10
C GLU A 35 -16.14 17.24 19.48
N ASP A 36 -16.00 18.37 20.17
CA ASP A 36 -16.41 19.68 19.65
C ASP A 36 -15.52 20.14 18.49
N ALA A 37 -14.22 19.82 18.54
CA ALA A 37 -13.30 20.07 17.45
C ALA A 37 -13.65 19.26 16.19
N GLU A 38 -14.01 17.99 16.35
CA GLU A 38 -14.45 17.13 15.24
C GLU A 38 -15.78 17.61 14.63
N LYS A 39 -16.76 17.98 15.46
CA LYS A 39 -18.04 18.56 15.02
C LYS A 39 -17.86 19.88 14.27
N PHE A 40 -17.01 20.75 14.81
CA PHE A 40 -16.68 22.03 14.17
C PHE A 40 -16.04 21.81 12.80
N PHE A 41 -15.06 20.93 12.72
CA PHE A 41 -14.37 20.60 11.48
C PHE A 41 -15.32 19.98 10.46
N LEU A 42 -16.09 18.95 10.84
CA LEU A 42 -17.07 18.29 9.98
C LEU A 42 -18.07 19.29 9.41
N LYS A 43 -18.70 20.11 10.27
CA LYS A 43 -19.69 21.09 9.86
C LYS A 43 -19.11 22.12 8.90
N GLY A 44 -17.92 22.62 9.20
CA GLY A 44 -17.25 23.63 8.37
C GLY A 44 -16.81 23.05 7.01
N MET A 45 -16.21 21.87 7.00
CA MET A 45 -15.79 21.20 5.77
C MET A 45 -16.99 20.80 4.91
N THR A 46 -18.06 20.25 5.49
CA THR A 46 -19.29 19.95 4.74
C THR A 46 -19.86 21.22 4.06
N LYS A 47 -19.85 22.37 4.76
CA LYS A 47 -20.28 23.64 4.17
C LYS A 47 -19.36 24.09 3.04
N ALA A 48 -18.05 24.00 3.22
CA ALA A 48 -17.07 24.41 2.21
C ALA A 48 -17.17 23.51 0.95
N ILE A 49 -17.21 22.19 1.13
CA ILE A 49 -17.34 21.24 0.04
C ILE A 49 -18.73 21.32 -0.62
N GLY A 50 -19.77 21.59 0.17
CA GLY A 50 -21.13 21.83 -0.33
C GLY A 50 -21.21 23.06 -1.27
N ASN A 51 -20.48 24.13 -0.98
CA ASN A 51 -20.38 25.28 -1.87
C ASN A 51 -19.68 24.90 -3.20
N ILE A 52 -18.66 24.05 -3.14
CA ILE A 52 -18.00 23.52 -4.35
C ILE A 52 -19.00 22.66 -5.12
N ALA A 53 -19.71 21.75 -4.44
CA ALA A 53 -20.70 20.89 -5.06
C ALA A 53 -21.82 21.67 -5.77
N ALA A 54 -22.28 22.76 -5.17
CA ALA A 54 -23.33 23.61 -5.77
C ALA A 54 -22.89 24.24 -7.11
N GLN A 55 -21.60 24.56 -7.25
CA GLN A 55 -21.07 25.25 -8.44
C GLN A 55 -20.42 24.30 -9.46
N THR A 56 -20.17 23.05 -9.09
CA THR A 56 -19.54 22.05 -9.97
C THR A 56 -20.57 21.52 -10.97
N GLN A 57 -20.12 21.27 -12.20
CA GLN A 57 -20.91 20.56 -13.22
C GLN A 57 -20.84 19.06 -13.00
N SER A 58 -21.91 18.33 -13.32
CA SER A 58 -22.00 16.87 -13.10
C SER A 58 -21.08 16.07 -14.00
N ASP A 59 -20.77 16.60 -15.18
CA ASP A 59 -19.97 15.89 -16.21
C ASP A 59 -18.47 15.85 -15.88
N TYR A 60 -18.00 16.74 -15.01
CA TYR A 60 -16.58 16.84 -14.67
C TYR A 60 -16.30 16.38 -13.23
N PRO A 61 -15.16 15.65 -13.04
CA PRO A 61 -14.73 15.30 -11.69
C PRO A 61 -14.17 16.50 -10.94
N VAL A 62 -14.29 16.48 -9.62
CA VAL A 62 -13.59 17.36 -8.69
C VAL A 62 -12.43 16.59 -8.08
N THR A 63 -11.25 17.19 -8.08
CA THR A 63 -10.08 16.63 -7.41
C THR A 63 -9.78 17.38 -6.13
N ILE A 64 -9.58 16.64 -5.04
CA ILE A 64 -9.28 17.19 -3.72
C ILE A 64 -7.94 16.62 -3.27
N TYR A 65 -6.97 17.49 -2.97
CA TYR A 65 -5.67 17.11 -2.46
C TYR A 65 -5.71 17.13 -0.94
N TYR A 66 -5.44 16.00 -0.32
CA TYR A 66 -5.42 15.86 1.12
C TYR A 66 -4.05 15.36 1.59
N ALA A 67 -3.44 16.06 2.56
CA ALA A 67 -2.19 15.64 3.17
C ALA A 67 -2.46 14.89 4.48
N PHE A 68 -1.93 13.67 4.57
CA PHE A 68 -1.99 12.87 5.79
C PHE A 68 -0.91 13.28 6.78
N ARG A 69 -1.22 13.17 8.08
CA ARG A 69 -0.22 13.13 9.12
C ARG A 69 0.14 11.69 9.45
N GLN A 70 1.39 11.33 9.28
CA GLN A 70 1.91 9.98 9.58
C GLN A 70 1.59 9.54 11.01
N SER A 71 1.65 10.46 11.99
CA SER A 71 1.31 10.18 13.39
C SER A 71 -0.15 9.78 13.65
N GLU A 72 -1.06 10.10 12.75
CA GLU A 72 -2.47 9.68 12.85
C GLU A 72 -2.63 8.23 12.40
N ILE A 73 -1.87 7.83 11.37
CA ILE A 73 -1.90 6.46 10.82
C ILE A 73 -1.21 5.48 11.77
N GLU A 74 -0.10 5.88 12.40
CA GLU A 74 0.63 5.04 13.36
C GLU A 74 -0.20 4.71 14.62
N LYS A 75 -1.08 5.61 15.05
CA LYS A 75 -1.88 5.45 16.26
C LYS A 75 -3.25 4.82 16.05
N GLU A 76 -3.93 5.16 14.95
CA GLU A 76 -5.33 4.79 14.70
C GLU A 76 -5.52 4.00 13.39
N GLY A 77 -4.45 3.78 12.64
CA GLY A 77 -4.52 3.18 11.31
C GLY A 77 -5.17 4.10 10.26
N ILE A 78 -5.42 3.58 9.08
CA ILE A 78 -6.02 4.32 7.94
C ILE A 78 -7.47 4.72 8.22
N SER A 79 -8.10 4.15 9.23
CA SER A 79 -9.41 4.54 9.74
C SER A 79 -9.35 5.66 10.78
N SER A 80 -8.31 6.52 10.73
CA SER A 80 -8.19 7.64 11.67
C SER A 80 -9.46 8.50 11.65
N THR A 81 -9.84 9.00 12.82
CA THR A 81 -11.06 9.80 12.98
C THR A 81 -11.03 11.03 12.08
N GLY A 82 -9.87 11.69 11.93
CA GLY A 82 -9.73 12.86 11.07
C GLY A 82 -9.98 12.56 9.58
N TRP A 83 -9.44 11.45 9.10
CA TRP A 83 -9.65 11.01 7.71
C TRP A 83 -11.08 10.59 7.44
N ALA A 84 -11.65 9.77 8.31
CA ALA A 84 -13.05 9.35 8.18
C ALA A 84 -14.00 10.54 8.21
N THR A 85 -13.77 11.52 9.10
CA THR A 85 -14.55 12.75 9.19
C THR A 85 -14.44 13.59 7.91
N PHE A 86 -13.24 13.67 7.33
CA PHE A 86 -13.03 14.40 6.07
C PHE A 86 -13.78 13.72 4.90
N ILE A 87 -13.66 12.40 4.72
CA ILE A 87 -14.43 11.68 3.70
C ILE A 87 -15.94 11.83 3.95
N GLN A 88 -16.39 11.73 5.21
CA GLN A 88 -17.80 11.93 5.56
C GLN A 88 -18.31 13.29 5.05
N SER A 89 -17.52 14.35 5.23
CA SER A 89 -17.90 15.71 4.75
C SER A 89 -18.06 15.78 3.22
N ILE A 90 -17.27 14.99 2.48
CA ILE A 90 -17.39 14.87 1.01
C ILE A 90 -18.70 14.19 0.64
N LEU A 91 -19.01 13.07 1.32
CA LEU A 91 -20.23 12.29 1.04
C LEU A 91 -21.50 13.05 1.42
N ASP A 92 -21.49 13.77 2.55
CA ASP A 92 -22.60 14.59 3.03
C ASP A 92 -22.87 15.79 2.11
N SER A 93 -21.85 16.24 1.37
CA SER A 93 -21.96 17.29 0.36
C SER A 93 -22.50 16.79 -1.00
N GLY A 94 -22.88 15.52 -1.11
CA GLY A 94 -23.47 14.94 -2.31
C GLY A 94 -22.47 14.46 -3.35
N PHE A 95 -21.20 14.32 -2.99
CA PHE A 95 -20.20 13.67 -3.83
C PHE A 95 -20.10 12.16 -3.54
N SER A 96 -19.64 11.42 -4.55
CA SER A 96 -19.08 10.07 -4.41
C SER A 96 -17.57 10.13 -4.69
N VAL A 97 -16.78 9.33 -3.97
CA VAL A 97 -15.34 9.17 -4.24
C VAL A 97 -15.20 8.04 -5.27
N VAL A 98 -14.64 8.34 -6.43
CA VAL A 98 -14.53 7.39 -7.54
C VAL A 98 -13.09 6.92 -7.79
N GLY A 99 -12.11 7.51 -7.12
CA GLY A 99 -10.72 7.11 -7.19
C GLY A 99 -9.84 7.85 -6.18
N THR A 100 -8.70 7.26 -5.86
CA THR A 100 -7.63 7.88 -5.06
C THR A 100 -6.29 7.63 -5.72
N TRP A 101 -5.39 8.62 -5.62
CA TRP A 101 -4.04 8.54 -6.16
C TRP A 101 -3.06 8.99 -5.08
N PRO A 102 -2.16 8.12 -4.62
CA PRO A 102 -1.10 8.54 -3.71
C PRO A 102 -0.10 9.42 -4.46
N MET A 103 0.33 10.50 -3.83
CA MET A 103 1.32 11.41 -4.39
C MET A 103 2.45 11.64 -3.41
N ARG A 104 3.67 11.47 -3.86
CA ARG A 104 4.87 11.85 -3.12
C ARG A 104 5.10 13.35 -3.28
N THR A 105 4.69 14.12 -2.28
CA THR A 105 4.84 15.58 -2.26
C THR A 105 6.05 16.06 -1.47
N GLU A 106 6.74 15.20 -0.73
CA GLU A 106 7.92 15.54 0.05
C GLU A 106 9.21 15.16 -0.68
N LYS A 107 10.24 16.03 -0.52
CA LYS A 107 11.56 15.78 -1.11
C LYS A 107 12.20 14.54 -0.46
N PRO A 108 12.85 13.66 -1.25
CA PRO A 108 13.72 12.62 -0.72
C PRO A 108 14.82 13.25 0.15
N GLY A 109 15.07 12.70 1.34
CA GLY A 109 16.20 13.13 2.18
C GLY A 109 15.86 13.96 3.42
N ARG A 110 14.59 14.05 3.85
CA ARG A 110 14.32 14.51 5.22
C ARG A 110 14.87 13.53 6.25
N MET A 111 15.57 14.02 7.28
CA MET A 111 16.17 13.20 8.35
C MET A 111 15.16 12.29 9.07
N ILE A 112 13.86 12.57 8.98
CA ILE A 112 12.76 11.78 9.58
C ILE A 112 12.37 10.59 8.70
N SER A 113 12.73 10.56 7.42
CA SER A 113 12.36 9.49 6.47
C SER A 113 13.45 8.45 6.23
N ILE A 114 14.63 8.64 6.80
CA ILE A 114 15.73 7.67 6.68
C ILE A 114 15.43 6.50 7.63
N GLY A 115 15.11 5.32 7.06
CA GLY A 115 14.83 4.10 7.83
C GLY A 115 13.40 3.97 8.36
N SER A 116 12.45 4.79 7.89
CA SER A 116 11.02 4.63 8.20
C SER A 116 10.21 4.35 6.93
N ASN A 117 9.15 3.54 7.04
CA ASN A 117 8.12 3.37 6.01
C ASN A 117 7.31 4.67 5.87
N ALA A 118 7.94 5.73 5.35
CA ALA A 118 7.26 6.99 5.12
C ALA A 118 6.24 6.80 3.98
N LEU A 119 4.96 6.87 4.33
CA LEU A 119 3.84 6.88 3.39
C LEU A 119 3.98 8.04 2.40
N ALA A 120 3.44 7.87 1.20
CA ALA A 120 3.20 9.00 0.32
C ALA A 120 2.36 10.04 1.07
N ASN A 121 2.85 11.26 1.17
CA ASN A 121 2.37 12.24 2.14
C ASN A 121 1.05 12.90 1.75
N SER A 122 0.57 12.66 0.54
CA SER A 122 -0.65 13.25 0.03
C SER A 122 -1.44 12.26 -0.81
N VAL A 123 -2.76 12.35 -0.73
CA VAL A 123 -3.68 11.60 -1.59
C VAL A 123 -4.52 12.59 -2.38
N VAL A 124 -4.69 12.30 -3.66
CA VAL A 124 -5.66 12.99 -4.51
C VAL A 124 -6.95 12.17 -4.51
N LEU A 125 -8.03 12.75 -4.05
CA LEU A 125 -9.37 12.18 -4.14
C LEU A 125 -10.02 12.65 -5.42
N VAL A 126 -10.52 11.73 -6.23
CA VAL A 126 -11.34 12.03 -7.40
C VAL A 126 -12.80 11.84 -7.03
N CYS A 127 -13.56 12.92 -7.10
CA CYS A 127 -14.96 12.96 -6.66
C CYS A 127 -15.89 13.29 -7.85
N ARG A 128 -17.07 12.69 -7.86
CA ARG A 128 -18.15 13.03 -8.81
C ARG A 128 -19.43 13.27 -8.03
N LYS A 129 -20.34 14.08 -8.57
CA LYS A 129 -21.68 14.20 -7.99
C LYS A 129 -22.36 12.85 -7.97
N ARG A 130 -22.90 12.47 -6.81
CA ARG A 130 -23.65 11.23 -6.66
C ARG A 130 -25.01 11.36 -7.34
N SER A 131 -25.47 10.28 -7.99
CA SER A 131 -26.81 10.26 -8.57
C SER A 131 -27.87 10.49 -7.49
N VAL A 132 -28.87 11.29 -7.80
CA VAL A 132 -30.06 11.49 -6.95
C VAL A 132 -30.93 10.23 -6.82
N GLU A 133 -30.83 9.32 -7.80
CA GLU A 133 -31.51 8.03 -7.86
C GLU A 133 -30.71 6.89 -7.22
N ALA A 134 -29.60 7.22 -6.51
CA ALA A 134 -28.77 6.20 -5.87
C ALA A 134 -29.57 5.38 -4.87
N GLU A 135 -29.48 4.06 -5.00
CA GLU A 135 -30.14 3.08 -4.14
C GLU A 135 -29.45 2.95 -2.79
N THR A 136 -30.12 2.31 -1.83
CA THR A 136 -29.51 1.85 -0.57
C THR A 136 -29.06 0.41 -0.71
N LEU A 137 -28.00 0.07 0.03
CA LEU A 137 -27.41 -1.27 0.06
C LEU A 137 -27.35 -1.77 1.50
N THR A 138 -27.50 -3.07 1.71
CA THR A 138 -27.23 -3.67 3.02
C THR A 138 -25.73 -3.89 3.22
N ARG A 139 -25.29 -4.00 4.48
CA ARG A 139 -23.89 -4.37 4.82
C ARG A 139 -23.41 -5.63 4.10
N ALA A 140 -24.26 -6.67 4.03
CA ALA A 140 -23.91 -7.93 3.38
C ALA A 140 -23.72 -7.77 1.87
N GLU A 141 -24.54 -6.95 1.22
CA GLU A 141 -24.40 -6.64 -0.21
C GLU A 141 -23.17 -5.80 -0.48
N PHE A 142 -22.86 -4.84 0.39
CA PHE A 142 -21.64 -4.05 0.31
C PHE A 142 -20.38 -4.93 0.38
N ILE A 143 -20.30 -5.86 1.34
CA ILE A 143 -19.18 -6.81 1.44
C ILE A 143 -19.08 -7.67 0.18
N ARG A 144 -20.20 -8.17 -0.36
CA ARG A 144 -20.19 -8.93 -1.62
C ARG A 144 -19.70 -8.08 -2.81
N ALA A 145 -20.09 -6.82 -2.86
CA ALA A 145 -19.63 -5.91 -3.90
C ALA A 145 -18.11 -5.62 -3.77
N LEU A 146 -17.59 -5.42 -2.56
CA LEU A 146 -16.17 -5.28 -2.29
C LEU A 146 -15.39 -6.52 -2.76
N LYS A 147 -15.81 -7.73 -2.35
CA LYS A 147 -15.15 -8.99 -2.75
C LYS A 147 -15.13 -9.22 -4.25
N ARG A 148 -16.08 -8.68 -4.98
CA ARG A 148 -16.12 -8.78 -6.44
C ARG A 148 -15.25 -7.74 -7.15
N GLU A 149 -15.19 -6.51 -6.65
CA GLU A 149 -14.61 -5.37 -7.37
C GLU A 149 -13.21 -5.00 -6.89
N LEU A 150 -12.93 -5.14 -5.59
CA LEU A 150 -11.68 -4.71 -4.99
C LEU A 150 -10.45 -5.53 -5.49
N PRO A 151 -10.51 -6.86 -5.66
CA PRO A 151 -9.38 -7.66 -6.13
C PRO A 151 -8.79 -7.15 -7.45
N ARG A 152 -9.65 -6.87 -8.42
CA ARG A 152 -9.22 -6.33 -9.72
C ARG A 152 -8.54 -4.97 -9.56
N ALA A 153 -9.12 -4.09 -8.76
CA ALA A 153 -8.54 -2.77 -8.53
C ALA A 153 -7.18 -2.84 -7.81
N ILE A 154 -7.01 -3.78 -6.86
CA ILE A 154 -5.73 -4.01 -6.20
C ILE A 154 -4.70 -4.53 -7.20
N ALA A 155 -5.04 -5.49 -8.05
CA ALA A 155 -4.15 -5.99 -9.08
C ALA A 155 -3.71 -4.87 -10.06
N GLU A 156 -4.61 -3.95 -10.43
CA GLU A 156 -4.28 -2.77 -11.24
C GLU A 156 -3.32 -1.81 -10.50
N LEU A 157 -3.47 -1.63 -9.17
CA LEU A 157 -2.56 -0.84 -8.34
C LEU A 157 -1.17 -1.50 -8.22
N GLN A 158 -1.12 -2.83 -8.08
CA GLN A 158 0.13 -3.59 -8.07
C GLN A 158 0.84 -3.50 -9.44
N ALA A 159 0.09 -3.64 -10.55
CA ALA A 159 0.63 -3.47 -11.89
C ALA A 159 1.18 -2.05 -12.12
N ALA A 160 0.57 -1.04 -11.50
CA ALA A 160 1.06 0.35 -11.50
C ALA A 160 2.25 0.61 -10.55
N ASN A 161 2.79 -0.43 -9.90
CA ASN A 161 3.91 -0.36 -8.97
C ASN A 161 3.67 0.59 -7.78
N ILE A 162 2.44 0.63 -7.26
CA ILE A 162 2.16 1.35 -6.03
C ILE A 162 2.93 0.69 -4.88
N ALA A 163 3.70 1.48 -4.14
CA ALA A 163 4.48 0.96 -3.02
C ALA A 163 3.58 0.26 -1.99
N PRO A 164 4.00 -0.88 -1.41
CA PRO A 164 3.20 -1.64 -0.45
C PRO A 164 2.69 -0.80 0.73
N ALA A 165 3.51 0.12 1.24
CA ALA A 165 3.10 1.05 2.30
C ALA A 165 1.93 1.95 1.89
N ASP A 166 1.82 2.31 0.62
CA ASP A 166 0.79 3.18 0.07
C ASP A 166 -0.45 2.39 -0.41
N MET A 167 -0.37 1.05 -0.46
CA MET A 167 -1.44 0.18 -0.95
C MET A 167 -2.76 0.36 -0.19
N PRO A 168 -2.77 0.39 1.16
CA PRO A 168 -4.00 0.61 1.91
C PRO A 168 -4.67 1.95 1.58
N GLN A 169 -3.88 3.03 1.41
CA GLN A 169 -4.43 4.33 1.00
C GLN A 169 -4.98 4.32 -0.42
N SER A 170 -4.30 3.62 -1.32
CA SER A 170 -4.71 3.51 -2.73
C SER A 170 -5.97 2.67 -2.88
N ALA A 171 -6.12 1.59 -2.11
CA ALA A 171 -7.29 0.72 -2.08
C ALA A 171 -8.54 1.43 -1.52
N ILE A 172 -8.37 2.52 -0.74
CA ILE A 172 -9.50 3.35 -0.28
C ILE A 172 -10.33 3.85 -1.47
N GLY A 173 -9.70 4.29 -2.55
CA GLY A 173 -10.41 4.83 -3.70
C GLY A 173 -11.40 3.86 -4.32
N PRO A 174 -10.98 2.71 -4.79
CA PRO A 174 -11.88 1.68 -5.31
C PRO A 174 -12.92 1.23 -4.29
N GLY A 175 -12.52 0.99 -3.03
CA GLY A 175 -13.45 0.59 -1.97
C GLY A 175 -14.49 1.66 -1.64
N MET A 176 -14.07 2.92 -1.53
CA MET A 176 -14.99 4.04 -1.36
C MET A 176 -15.83 4.30 -2.60
N GLY A 177 -15.34 3.97 -3.79
CA GLY A 177 -16.11 3.98 -5.03
C GLY A 177 -17.30 3.03 -4.96
N VAL A 178 -17.12 1.84 -4.36
CA VAL A 178 -18.23 0.92 -4.07
C VAL A 178 -19.17 1.49 -3.01
N PHE A 179 -18.63 2.01 -1.90
CA PHE A 179 -19.43 2.53 -0.78
C PHE A 179 -20.25 3.77 -1.16
N SER A 180 -19.61 4.75 -1.79
CA SER A 180 -20.16 6.10 -1.98
C SER A 180 -21.07 6.27 -3.19
N ARG A 181 -21.13 5.27 -4.09
CA ARG A 181 -22.07 5.30 -5.22
C ARG A 181 -23.51 5.10 -4.79
N TYR A 182 -23.73 4.50 -3.62
CA TYR A 182 -25.03 4.31 -3.03
C TYR A 182 -25.44 5.48 -2.13
N LYS A 183 -26.75 5.65 -1.93
CA LYS A 183 -27.29 6.68 -1.04
C LYS A 183 -26.86 6.42 0.41
N ALA A 184 -26.93 5.17 0.84
CA ALA A 184 -26.45 4.69 2.11
C ALA A 184 -26.20 3.19 2.06
N VAL A 185 -25.27 2.71 2.87
CA VAL A 185 -25.11 1.30 3.23
C VAL A 185 -25.73 1.14 4.62
N LEU A 186 -26.66 0.21 4.79
CA LEU A 186 -27.39 0.01 6.05
C LEU A 186 -26.74 -1.12 6.86
N GLU A 187 -26.52 -0.87 8.14
CA GLU A 187 -26.18 -1.87 9.14
C GLU A 187 -27.38 -2.77 9.45
N SER A 188 -27.18 -3.80 10.28
CA SER A 188 -28.24 -4.75 10.66
C SER A 188 -29.39 -4.12 11.47
N ASP A 189 -29.18 -2.93 12.00
CA ASP A 189 -30.17 -2.14 12.75
C ASP A 189 -30.79 -1.01 11.91
N ASP A 190 -30.68 -1.09 10.58
CA ASP A 190 -31.16 -0.12 9.60
C ASP A 190 -30.50 1.28 9.70
N ARG A 191 -29.45 1.46 10.50
CA ARG A 191 -28.70 2.70 10.55
C ARG A 191 -27.71 2.80 9.42
N PRO A 192 -27.46 4.00 8.89
CA PRO A 192 -26.41 4.20 7.90
C PRO A 192 -25.02 3.83 8.47
N MET A 193 -24.27 3.00 7.72
CA MET A 193 -22.90 2.64 8.04
C MET A 193 -22.02 3.88 8.04
N SER A 194 -21.17 4.01 9.05
CA SER A 194 -20.20 5.10 9.12
C SER A 194 -19.08 4.90 8.10
N VAL A 195 -18.49 6.00 7.62
CA VAL A 195 -17.27 5.96 6.78
C VAL A 195 -16.14 5.20 7.48
N LYS A 196 -16.00 5.34 8.80
CA LYS A 196 -15.00 4.61 9.59
C LYS A 196 -15.18 3.09 9.46
N THR A 197 -16.40 2.60 9.60
CA THR A 197 -16.73 1.18 9.43
C THR A 197 -16.46 0.72 8.00
N ALA A 198 -16.85 1.52 7.01
CA ALA A 198 -16.58 1.20 5.60
C ALA A 198 -15.08 1.07 5.32
N LEU A 199 -14.24 2.00 5.81
CA LEU A 199 -12.79 1.93 5.68
C LEU A 199 -12.20 0.69 6.35
N GLN A 200 -12.70 0.29 7.52
CA GLN A 200 -12.27 -0.95 8.18
C GLN A 200 -12.61 -2.20 7.37
N LEU A 201 -13.78 -2.23 6.74
CA LEU A 201 -14.17 -3.33 5.85
C LEU A 201 -13.31 -3.37 4.59
N ILE A 202 -13.03 -2.23 3.97
CA ILE A 202 -12.15 -2.13 2.80
C ILE A 202 -10.75 -2.66 3.12
N ASN A 203 -10.17 -2.23 4.25
CA ASN A 203 -8.86 -2.71 4.68
C ASN A 203 -8.84 -4.22 4.96
N ARG A 204 -9.91 -4.74 5.59
CA ARG A 204 -10.02 -6.18 5.82
C ARG A 204 -10.05 -6.97 4.51
N GLU A 205 -10.81 -6.52 3.52
CA GLU A 205 -10.86 -7.18 2.20
C GLU A 205 -9.52 -7.07 1.45
N LEU A 206 -8.78 -5.97 1.64
CA LEU A 206 -7.41 -5.85 1.13
C LEU A 206 -6.48 -6.89 1.77
N ASP A 207 -6.52 -7.02 3.11
CA ASP A 207 -5.71 -8.00 3.84
C ASP A 207 -6.05 -9.45 3.42
N GLU A 208 -7.36 -9.75 3.23
CA GLU A 208 -7.82 -11.05 2.72
C GLU A 208 -7.29 -11.33 1.31
N TYR A 209 -7.27 -10.32 0.43
CA TYR A 209 -6.74 -10.46 -0.93
C TYR A 209 -5.23 -10.71 -0.93
N LEU A 210 -4.46 -9.89 -0.21
CA LEU A 210 -3.01 -10.03 -0.13
C LEU A 210 -2.59 -11.38 0.50
N GLY A 211 -3.32 -11.86 1.52
CA GLY A 211 -3.12 -13.18 2.10
C GLY A 211 -3.53 -14.34 1.18
N GLY A 212 -4.43 -14.11 0.22
CA GLY A 212 -4.89 -15.12 -0.73
C GLY A 212 -3.89 -15.43 -1.87
N ILE A 213 -2.96 -14.51 -2.15
CA ILE A 213 -1.93 -14.66 -3.20
C ILE A 213 -0.97 -15.84 -2.89
N GLU A 214 -0.83 -16.25 -1.63
CA GLU A 214 0.03 -17.37 -1.23
C GLU A 214 -0.21 -18.66 -2.05
N GLY A 215 -1.42 -18.89 -2.56
CA GLY A 215 -1.77 -20.07 -3.35
C GLY A 215 -1.11 -20.15 -4.73
N GLU A 216 -0.60 -19.05 -5.25
CA GLU A 216 -0.03 -18.95 -6.60
C GLU A 216 1.48 -19.24 -6.66
N PHE A 217 2.16 -19.29 -5.50
CA PHE A 217 3.60 -19.57 -5.41
C PHE A 217 3.94 -21.06 -5.43
N ASP A 218 5.19 -21.39 -5.73
CA ASP A 218 5.73 -22.72 -5.57
C ASP A 218 5.62 -23.23 -4.12
N ALA A 219 5.72 -24.55 -3.93
CA ALA A 219 5.46 -25.16 -2.63
C ALA A 219 6.50 -24.77 -1.56
N ASP A 220 7.77 -24.59 -1.96
CA ASP A 220 8.87 -24.17 -1.08
C ASP A 220 8.68 -22.72 -0.64
N THR A 221 8.31 -21.83 -1.56
CA THR A 221 7.95 -20.45 -1.26
C THR A 221 6.75 -20.35 -0.32
N ARG A 222 5.69 -21.14 -0.54
CA ARG A 222 4.52 -21.18 0.37
C ARG A 222 4.89 -21.70 1.77
N PHE A 223 5.81 -22.65 1.86
CA PHE A 223 6.37 -23.07 3.14
C PHE A 223 7.08 -21.90 3.81
N ALA A 224 7.97 -21.22 3.09
CA ALA A 224 8.76 -20.09 3.60
C ALA A 224 7.88 -18.95 4.10
N ILE A 225 6.83 -18.56 3.37
CA ILE A 225 5.86 -17.52 3.77
C ILE A 225 5.25 -17.87 5.13
N THR A 226 4.69 -19.08 5.26
CA THR A 226 4.02 -19.50 6.50
C THR A 226 5.01 -19.61 7.66
N TRP A 227 6.19 -20.15 7.41
CA TRP A 227 7.25 -20.23 8.43
C TRP A 227 7.71 -18.87 8.88
N PHE A 228 7.94 -17.95 7.94
CA PHE A 228 8.31 -16.55 8.21
C PHE A 228 7.24 -15.82 9.02
N GLN A 229 5.96 -16.01 8.69
CA GLN A 229 4.86 -15.41 9.43
C GLN A 229 4.86 -15.87 10.89
N GLN A 230 5.17 -17.12 11.18
CA GLN A 230 5.16 -17.71 12.51
C GLN A 230 6.43 -17.39 13.30
N ASN A 231 7.60 -17.55 12.69
CA ASN A 231 8.89 -17.57 13.37
C ASN A 231 9.81 -16.41 12.97
N GLY A 232 9.56 -15.73 11.82
CA GLY A 232 10.52 -14.81 11.19
C GLY A 232 11.82 -15.53 10.85
N ASN A 233 12.93 -14.89 11.15
CA ASN A 233 14.27 -15.50 11.05
C ASN A 233 14.65 -16.30 12.32
N GLY A 234 13.74 -16.45 13.27
CA GLY A 234 13.95 -17.23 14.50
C GLY A 234 13.89 -18.73 14.26
N LYS A 235 14.46 -19.51 15.22
CA LYS A 235 14.46 -20.96 15.18
C LYS A 235 13.12 -21.53 15.65
N GLY A 236 12.52 -22.44 14.87
CA GLY A 236 11.36 -23.25 15.25
C GLY A 236 11.70 -24.74 15.31
N ASP A 237 10.77 -25.56 15.81
CA ASP A 237 10.97 -27.00 15.94
C ASP A 237 10.88 -27.72 14.57
N TYR A 238 11.80 -28.66 14.33
CA TYR A 238 11.82 -29.46 13.10
C TYR A 238 10.50 -30.20 12.86
N GLY A 239 9.87 -30.75 13.92
CA GLY A 239 8.60 -31.45 13.77
C GLY A 239 7.46 -30.56 13.25
N VAL A 240 7.45 -29.28 13.63
CA VAL A 240 6.50 -28.29 13.12
C VAL A 240 6.80 -28.00 11.66
N ALA A 241 8.08 -27.81 11.32
CA ALA A 241 8.52 -27.57 9.94
C ALA A 241 8.20 -28.78 9.03
N ASP A 242 8.44 -30.01 9.49
CA ASP A 242 8.14 -31.23 8.74
C ASP A 242 6.64 -31.39 8.46
N ASN A 243 5.79 -31.11 9.46
CA ASN A 243 4.35 -31.15 9.27
C ASN A 243 3.90 -30.08 8.24
N LEU A 244 4.48 -28.88 8.32
CA LEU A 244 4.18 -27.79 7.41
C LEU A 244 4.61 -28.10 5.97
N ALA A 245 5.79 -28.71 5.78
CA ALA A 245 6.32 -29.14 4.49
C ALA A 245 5.46 -30.25 3.88
N ARG A 246 5.15 -31.29 4.65
CA ARG A 246 4.29 -32.41 4.21
C ARG A 246 2.90 -31.95 3.78
N ALA A 247 2.31 -31.00 4.49
CA ALA A 247 1.02 -30.42 4.11
C ALA A 247 1.04 -29.75 2.72
N ARG A 248 2.23 -29.42 2.20
CA ARG A 248 2.46 -28.84 0.87
C ARG A 248 3.02 -29.83 -0.15
N GLY A 249 3.15 -31.10 0.25
CA GLY A 249 3.68 -32.15 -0.63
C GLY A 249 5.19 -32.09 -0.83
N ILE A 250 5.94 -31.42 0.06
CA ILE A 250 7.39 -31.30 0.02
C ILE A 250 8.03 -31.81 1.33
N ALA A 251 9.34 -31.85 1.38
CA ALA A 251 10.12 -32.18 2.58
C ALA A 251 10.93 -30.93 3.03
N VAL A 252 11.26 -30.84 4.32
CA VAL A 252 12.15 -29.79 4.85
C VAL A 252 13.49 -29.78 4.13
N GLU A 253 13.98 -30.95 3.70
CA GLU A 253 15.24 -31.04 2.95
C GLU A 253 15.16 -30.41 1.55
N SER A 254 13.98 -30.44 0.88
CA SER A 254 13.73 -29.70 -0.36
C SER A 254 13.93 -28.20 -0.12
N VAL A 255 13.28 -27.65 0.90
CA VAL A 255 13.35 -26.23 1.26
C VAL A 255 14.78 -25.80 1.65
N LYS A 256 15.53 -26.71 2.25
CA LYS A 256 16.96 -26.50 2.58
C LYS A 256 17.82 -26.49 1.31
N HIS A 257 17.59 -27.42 0.38
CA HIS A 257 18.30 -27.45 -0.91
C HIS A 257 17.99 -26.24 -1.77
N ALA A 258 16.79 -25.68 -1.66
CA ALA A 258 16.40 -24.42 -2.28
C ALA A 258 17.01 -23.18 -1.60
N GLY A 259 18.00 -23.31 -0.72
CA GLY A 259 18.68 -22.17 -0.11
C GLY A 259 17.81 -21.30 0.82
N ILE A 260 16.63 -21.79 1.23
CA ILE A 260 15.66 -20.99 2.01
C ILE A 260 15.88 -21.13 3.52
N VAL A 261 16.17 -22.37 4.00
CA VAL A 261 16.27 -22.65 5.43
C VAL A 261 17.57 -23.36 5.79
N GLU A 262 18.02 -23.11 7.03
CA GLU A 262 18.95 -23.99 7.73
C GLU A 262 18.18 -24.95 8.64
N SER A 263 18.56 -26.21 8.61
CA SER A 263 18.04 -27.26 9.48
C SER A 263 19.19 -27.90 10.24
N ALA A 264 19.25 -27.69 11.56
CA ALA A 264 20.31 -28.21 12.42
C ALA A 264 19.79 -28.47 13.84
N ALA A 265 20.27 -29.54 14.47
CA ALA A 265 19.98 -29.90 15.87
C ALA A 265 18.49 -29.90 16.24
N GLY A 266 17.63 -30.42 15.34
CA GLY A 266 16.18 -30.50 15.55
C GLY A 266 15.44 -29.14 15.43
N LYS A 267 16.09 -28.10 14.91
CA LYS A 267 15.53 -26.79 14.66
C LYS A 267 15.66 -26.40 13.19
N VAL A 268 14.73 -25.58 12.74
CA VAL A 268 14.70 -25.00 11.40
C VAL A 268 14.57 -23.47 11.54
N ARG A 269 15.26 -22.72 10.71
CA ARG A 269 15.12 -21.27 10.59
C ARG A 269 15.30 -20.84 9.12
N ILE A 270 14.71 -19.73 8.74
CA ILE A 270 14.96 -19.09 7.46
C ILE A 270 16.37 -18.48 7.49
N LEU A 271 17.09 -18.58 6.38
CA LEU A 271 18.37 -17.92 6.20
C LEU A 271 18.17 -16.39 6.12
N THR A 272 19.05 -15.68 6.78
CA THR A 272 19.13 -14.23 6.63
C THR A 272 19.75 -13.85 5.28
N ARG A 273 19.54 -12.63 4.78
CA ARG A 273 20.13 -12.19 3.51
C ARG A 273 21.66 -12.24 3.51
N ASP A 274 22.29 -12.02 4.67
CA ASP A 274 23.76 -12.08 4.80
C ASP A 274 24.30 -13.52 4.62
N GLU A 275 23.46 -14.53 4.85
CA GLU A 275 23.80 -15.94 4.72
C GLU A 275 23.52 -16.54 3.35
N LEU A 276 22.89 -15.77 2.44
CA LEU A 276 22.63 -16.18 1.07
C LEU A 276 23.94 -16.29 0.29
N ALA A 277 24.06 -17.31 -0.56
CA ALA A 277 25.22 -17.56 -1.39
C ALA A 277 25.55 -16.35 -2.28
N GLU A 278 26.82 -15.93 -2.30
CA GLU A 278 27.23 -14.76 -3.09
C GLU A 278 27.35 -15.07 -4.58
N ASP A 279 27.60 -16.33 -4.93
CA ASP A 279 27.77 -16.85 -6.29
C ASP A 279 26.47 -17.46 -6.85
N TRP A 280 25.34 -17.18 -6.23
CA TRP A 280 24.04 -17.65 -6.71
C TRP A 280 23.64 -17.00 -8.03
N GLU A 281 23.24 -17.82 -8.98
CA GLU A 281 22.83 -17.41 -10.32
C GLU A 281 21.49 -18.08 -10.71
N PRO A 282 20.42 -17.30 -10.97
CA PRO A 282 19.09 -17.85 -11.27
C PRO A 282 19.06 -18.79 -12.48
N GLU A 283 19.90 -18.52 -13.51
CA GLU A 283 19.91 -19.27 -14.75
C GLU A 283 20.52 -20.66 -14.60
N SER A 284 21.36 -20.88 -13.60
CA SER A 284 22.04 -22.15 -13.32
C SER A 284 21.44 -22.90 -12.12
N ASP A 285 20.48 -22.30 -11.45
CA ASP A 285 19.83 -22.93 -10.29
C ASP A 285 18.88 -24.03 -10.72
N GLY A 286 19.16 -25.25 -10.28
CA GLY A 286 18.32 -26.43 -10.57
C GLY A 286 17.02 -26.51 -9.77
N HIS A 287 16.84 -25.65 -8.76
CA HIS A 287 15.67 -25.61 -7.88
C HIS A 287 15.24 -24.17 -7.58
N LEU A 288 15.15 -23.36 -8.62
CA LEU A 288 14.81 -21.96 -8.52
C LEU A 288 13.44 -21.72 -7.88
N THR A 289 13.39 -20.94 -6.80
CA THR A 289 12.17 -20.55 -6.10
C THR A 289 11.93 -19.05 -6.15
N VAL A 290 10.65 -18.65 -6.06
CA VAL A 290 10.30 -17.22 -5.99
C VAL A 290 10.88 -16.57 -4.73
N TRP A 291 10.97 -17.33 -3.63
CA TRP A 291 11.57 -16.88 -2.37
C TRP A 291 13.03 -16.47 -2.53
N GLU A 292 13.87 -17.34 -3.10
CA GLU A 292 15.29 -17.05 -3.33
C GLU A 292 15.48 -15.86 -4.25
N CYS A 293 14.76 -15.86 -5.37
CA CYS A 293 14.78 -14.72 -6.31
C CYS A 293 14.52 -13.41 -5.59
N LEU A 294 13.49 -13.36 -4.72
CA LEU A 294 13.17 -12.14 -3.98
C LEU A 294 14.27 -11.79 -2.98
N GLN A 295 14.72 -12.74 -2.16
CA GLN A 295 15.69 -12.43 -1.11
C GLN A 295 17.05 -11.97 -1.68
N HIS A 296 17.51 -12.57 -2.78
CA HIS A 296 18.70 -12.13 -3.48
C HIS A 296 18.51 -10.74 -4.12
N LEU A 297 17.35 -10.48 -4.72
CA LEU A 297 17.06 -9.17 -5.31
C LEU A 297 16.97 -8.08 -4.23
N VAL A 298 16.35 -8.36 -3.08
CA VAL A 298 16.30 -7.44 -1.94
C VAL A 298 17.71 -7.20 -1.39
N LYS A 299 18.55 -8.26 -1.23
CA LYS A 299 19.96 -8.13 -0.80
C LYS A 299 20.73 -7.18 -1.71
N ALA A 300 20.63 -7.37 -3.03
CA ALA A 300 21.29 -6.52 -4.01
C ALA A 300 20.77 -5.08 -3.95
N HIS A 301 19.45 -4.90 -3.83
CA HIS A 301 18.82 -3.59 -3.75
C HIS A 301 19.16 -2.85 -2.44
N GLU A 302 19.20 -3.52 -1.29
CA GLU A 302 19.61 -2.91 0.00
C GLU A 302 21.07 -2.44 -0.05
N ARG A 303 21.94 -3.16 -0.77
CA ARG A 303 23.37 -2.82 -0.88
C ARG A 303 23.61 -1.66 -1.85
N ASP A 304 23.03 -1.69 -3.03
CA ASP A 304 23.43 -0.85 -4.16
C ASP A 304 22.26 -0.05 -4.79
N GLY A 305 21.04 -0.19 -4.28
CA GLY A 305 19.85 0.46 -4.83
C GLY A 305 19.56 0.07 -6.28
N ILE A 306 19.18 1.05 -7.11
CA ILE A 306 19.01 0.89 -8.56
C ILE A 306 20.40 0.91 -9.22
N SER A 307 21.10 -0.21 -9.16
CA SER A 307 22.43 -0.37 -9.77
C SER A 307 22.36 -1.22 -11.04
N HIS A 308 23.47 -1.24 -11.79
CA HIS A 308 23.60 -2.13 -12.94
C HIS A 308 23.45 -3.60 -12.51
N ASP A 309 24.09 -4.01 -11.42
CA ASP A 309 24.09 -5.39 -10.94
C ASP A 309 22.71 -5.82 -10.47
N THR A 310 21.98 -4.96 -9.76
CA THR A 310 20.58 -5.21 -9.38
C THR A 310 19.67 -5.35 -10.60
N ALA A 311 19.89 -4.53 -11.64
CA ALA A 311 19.12 -4.61 -12.88
C ALA A 311 19.45 -5.88 -13.69
N VAL A 312 20.73 -6.30 -13.74
CA VAL A 312 21.15 -7.58 -14.35
C VAL A 312 20.50 -8.75 -13.63
N LEU A 313 20.49 -8.73 -12.30
CA LEU A 313 19.85 -9.79 -11.50
C LEU A 313 18.36 -9.88 -11.81
N LEU A 314 17.64 -8.76 -11.83
CA LEU A 314 16.21 -8.73 -12.19
C LEU A 314 15.98 -9.28 -13.61
N LYS A 315 16.85 -8.93 -14.57
CA LYS A 315 16.78 -9.45 -15.94
C LYS A 315 16.96 -10.97 -15.97
N LYS A 316 17.92 -11.51 -15.22
CA LYS A 316 18.16 -12.96 -15.12
C LYS A 316 17.04 -13.73 -14.43
N ILE A 317 16.37 -13.13 -13.45
CA ILE A 317 15.13 -13.68 -12.83
C ILE A 317 14.03 -13.87 -13.88
N GLY A 318 13.95 -13.01 -14.87
CA GLY A 318 13.16 -13.21 -16.09
C GLY A 318 11.66 -13.42 -15.82
N SER A 319 11.14 -14.59 -16.19
CA SER A 319 9.70 -14.90 -16.07
C SER A 319 9.18 -14.95 -14.63
N GLN A 320 10.05 -15.09 -13.64
CA GLN A 320 9.66 -15.07 -12.22
C GLN A 320 9.48 -13.66 -11.67
N ALA A 321 9.85 -12.60 -12.41
CA ALA A 321 9.87 -11.23 -11.92
C ALA A 321 8.53 -10.76 -11.36
N GLU A 322 7.40 -11.08 -12.01
CA GLU A 322 6.06 -10.71 -11.50
C GLU A 322 5.72 -11.48 -10.21
N ALA A 323 6.03 -12.76 -10.13
CA ALA A 323 5.82 -13.55 -8.91
C ALA A 323 6.71 -13.04 -7.76
N VAL A 324 7.95 -12.63 -8.04
CA VAL A 324 8.87 -12.01 -7.09
C VAL A 324 8.27 -10.70 -6.54
N LYS A 325 7.69 -9.90 -7.42
CA LYS A 325 7.00 -8.66 -7.04
C LYS A 325 5.80 -8.93 -6.13
N ASP A 326 4.95 -9.89 -6.49
CA ASP A 326 3.79 -10.27 -5.70
C ASP A 326 4.19 -10.81 -4.31
N LEU A 327 5.27 -11.60 -4.26
CA LEU A 327 5.83 -12.06 -2.99
C LEU A 327 6.34 -10.90 -2.12
N ALA A 328 6.93 -9.86 -2.72
CA ALA A 328 7.35 -8.67 -1.98
C ALA A 328 6.17 -7.93 -1.32
N TYR A 329 5.02 -7.81 -2.00
CA TYR A 329 3.78 -7.29 -1.39
C TYR A 329 3.30 -8.16 -0.22
N CYS A 330 3.29 -9.48 -0.41
CA CYS A 330 2.89 -10.44 0.63
C CYS A 330 3.80 -10.35 1.87
N LEU A 331 5.12 -10.35 1.69
CA LEU A 331 6.07 -10.29 2.79
C LEU A 331 6.10 -8.90 3.46
N TYR A 332 5.82 -7.83 2.71
CA TYR A 332 5.60 -6.53 3.30
C TYR A 332 4.42 -6.55 4.29
N ASP A 333 3.26 -7.08 3.86
CA ASP A 333 2.07 -7.16 4.73
C ASP A 333 2.34 -7.98 5.99
N ILE A 334 2.98 -9.15 5.83
CA ILE A 334 3.37 -9.99 6.97
C ILE A 334 4.29 -9.23 7.91
N SER A 335 5.33 -8.57 7.40
CA SER A 335 6.31 -7.85 8.20
C SER A 335 5.71 -6.64 8.90
N ALA A 336 4.97 -5.80 8.17
CA ALA A 336 4.39 -4.58 8.71
C ALA A 336 3.22 -4.82 9.65
N ASN A 337 2.26 -5.68 9.26
CA ASN A 337 0.98 -5.81 9.93
C ASN A 337 0.92 -6.98 10.92
N LYS A 338 1.52 -8.14 10.60
CA LYS A 338 1.45 -9.33 11.44
C LYS A 338 2.62 -9.43 12.42
N ARG A 339 3.84 -9.18 11.95
CA ARG A 339 5.07 -9.33 12.76
C ARG A 339 5.55 -8.05 13.43
N LYS A 340 5.14 -6.88 12.93
CA LYS A 340 5.62 -5.55 13.37
C LYS A 340 7.13 -5.39 13.21
N ASP A 341 7.70 -6.00 12.17
CA ASP A 341 9.12 -5.89 11.79
C ASP A 341 9.29 -4.76 10.77
N ALA A 342 9.54 -3.55 11.27
CA ALA A 342 9.67 -2.36 10.43
C ALA A 342 10.88 -2.42 9.48
N LYS A 343 11.96 -3.12 9.88
CA LYS A 343 13.18 -3.22 9.03
C LYS A 343 12.88 -4.05 7.79
N GLU A 344 12.30 -5.23 7.97
CA GLU A 344 11.92 -6.11 6.85
C GLU A 344 10.87 -5.44 5.95
N ALA A 345 9.84 -4.83 6.54
CA ALA A 345 8.83 -4.11 5.79
C ALA A 345 9.43 -2.99 4.94
N THR A 346 10.42 -2.23 5.46
CA THR A 346 11.08 -1.16 4.73
C THR A 346 11.83 -1.68 3.51
N ALA A 347 12.51 -2.83 3.62
CA ALA A 347 13.27 -3.41 2.52
C ALA A 347 12.36 -3.80 1.33
N TYR A 348 11.25 -4.50 1.60
CA TYR A 348 10.28 -4.86 0.56
C TYR A 348 9.60 -3.62 -0.06
N ASN A 349 9.23 -2.64 0.77
CA ASN A 349 8.63 -1.39 0.29
C ASN A 349 9.57 -0.60 -0.62
N ALA A 350 10.85 -0.51 -0.27
CA ALA A 350 11.86 0.20 -1.07
C ALA A 350 12.04 -0.46 -2.44
N LEU A 351 12.18 -1.79 -2.48
CA LEU A 351 12.29 -2.53 -3.74
C LEU A 351 11.10 -2.26 -4.67
N ILE A 352 9.86 -2.33 -4.16
CA ILE A 352 8.68 -2.08 -4.99
C ILE A 352 8.58 -0.61 -5.41
N ALA A 353 8.94 0.34 -4.54
CA ALA A 353 8.95 1.76 -4.89
C ALA A 353 9.87 2.07 -6.08
N ASP A 354 10.97 1.33 -6.19
CA ASP A 354 11.97 1.48 -7.25
C ASP A 354 11.75 0.51 -8.44
N TRP A 355 10.72 -0.35 -8.36
CA TRP A 355 10.49 -1.44 -9.33
C TRP A 355 10.40 -0.97 -10.78
N ALA A 356 9.68 0.13 -11.04
CA ALA A 356 9.51 0.66 -12.39
C ALA A 356 10.85 1.10 -13.00
N GLU A 357 11.69 1.78 -12.22
CA GLU A 357 12.99 2.24 -12.68
C GLU A 357 13.97 1.06 -12.85
N LEU A 358 13.91 0.10 -11.93
CA LEU A 358 14.72 -1.12 -11.99
C LEU A 358 14.35 -1.98 -13.21
N THR A 359 13.07 -2.15 -13.50
CA THR A 359 12.58 -2.86 -14.69
C THR A 359 13.02 -2.15 -15.98
N LYS A 360 12.95 -0.81 -16.00
CA LYS A 360 13.45 -0.02 -17.13
C LYS A 360 14.95 -0.18 -17.31
N ALA A 361 15.73 -0.17 -16.23
CA ALA A 361 17.17 -0.41 -16.26
C ALA A 361 17.49 -1.82 -16.76
N ALA A 362 16.78 -2.84 -16.30
CA ALA A 362 16.92 -4.24 -16.73
C ALA A 362 16.62 -4.41 -18.24
N ALA A 363 15.57 -3.75 -18.74
CA ALA A 363 15.23 -3.76 -20.15
C ALA A 363 16.25 -3.05 -21.06
N ALA A 364 16.99 -2.07 -20.52
CA ALA A 364 18.04 -1.35 -21.26
C ALA A 364 19.36 -2.13 -21.36
N ILE A 365 19.51 -3.24 -20.64
CA ILE A 365 20.70 -4.10 -20.72
C ILE A 365 20.60 -4.94 -22.00
N HIS A 366 21.49 -4.67 -22.95
CA HIS A 366 21.62 -5.47 -24.18
C HIS A 366 22.41 -6.73 -23.93
N ASP A 367 21.97 -7.88 -24.46
CA ASP A 367 22.72 -9.12 -24.43
C ASP A 367 23.91 -8.99 -25.39
N THR A 368 25.08 -8.69 -24.85
CA THR A 368 26.33 -8.59 -25.62
C THR A 368 26.88 -9.93 -26.11
N SER A 369 26.16 -11.04 -25.85
CA SER A 369 26.55 -12.38 -26.32
C SER A 369 26.42 -12.58 -27.83
N GLY A 370 25.64 -11.75 -28.55
CA GLY A 370 25.50 -11.81 -30.00
C GLY A 370 26.57 -11.06 -30.80
N ASP A 371 27.26 -10.06 -30.21
CA ASP A 371 28.19 -9.18 -30.92
C ASP A 371 29.63 -9.72 -30.97
N ARG A 372 29.97 -10.76 -30.21
CA ARG A 372 31.30 -11.38 -30.27
C ARG A 372 31.50 -12.32 -31.45
N GLN A 373 30.43 -12.85 -32.02
CA GLN A 373 30.55 -13.79 -33.17
C GLN A 373 30.67 -13.06 -34.50
N ALA A 374 30.20 -11.83 -34.62
CA ALA A 374 30.28 -11.03 -35.85
C ALA A 374 31.67 -10.37 -36.10
N ARG A 375 32.61 -10.43 -35.15
CA ARG A 375 33.95 -9.83 -35.28
C ARG A 375 35.09 -10.83 -35.57
N MET A 376 34.76 -12.11 -35.73
CA MET A 376 35.80 -13.12 -36.05
C MET A 376 35.81 -13.58 -37.53
N ASP A 377 34.93 -13.04 -38.39
CA ASP A 377 34.83 -13.40 -39.81
C ASP A 377 35.13 -12.18 -40.73
N ILE A 378 36.14 -11.37 -40.41
CA ILE A 378 36.73 -10.40 -41.38
C ILE A 378 38.26 -10.54 -41.32
#